data_5bdb1049b80baa240766d8d0ea73b854
#
_entry.id   5bdb1049b80baa240766d8d0ea73b854
#
_cell.length_a   1.000
_cell.length_b   1.000
_cell.length_c   1.000
_cell.angle_alpha   90.00
_cell.angle_beta   90.00
_cell.angle_gamma   90.00
#
_symmetry.space_group_name_H-M   'P 1'
#
loop_
_entity.id
_entity.type
_entity.pdbx_description
1 polymer ?
#
loop_
_entity_poly.entity_id
_entity_poly.type
_entity_poly.pdbx_seq_one_letter_code
_entity_poly.pdbx_strand_id
1 'polypeptide(L)'
;DGAFNLGVTAEDNAKLTYSSDNEGVVRVDENGNVTIVGVGTATITVKSEATTSYKAGSKTITITVNAKPQPNQTPSVTIGCGNKTVTEGDAPFSLGASASNGAGLSYKSSDPLIASVDAAGNVTIHRAGSVQITAIAGEMAGWNSASSSITVTVNPKPQPQPVAPTEPSEQPQQN
;
A
#
# COMPACT_ATOMS: atom_id res chain seq x y z
N ASP A 1 -11.10 -10.98 20.45
CA ASP A 1 -11.00 -11.22 21.90
C ASP A 1 -12.16 -12.11 22.32
N GLY A 2 -11.89 -13.04 23.25
CA GLY A 2 -12.89 -14.01 23.74
C GLY A 2 -13.78 -13.43 24.84
N ALA A 3 -14.77 -14.23 25.26
CA ALA A 3 -15.59 -13.91 26.42
C ALA A 3 -14.73 -13.83 27.71
N PHE A 4 -15.10 -12.93 28.62
CA PHE A 4 -14.44 -12.76 29.92
C PHE A 4 -15.49 -12.45 30.99
N ASN A 5 -15.15 -12.69 32.28
CA ASN A 5 -16.02 -12.35 33.39
C ASN A 5 -15.60 -11.02 34.03
N LEU A 6 -16.59 -10.20 34.45
CA LEU A 6 -16.33 -8.89 35.06
C LEU A 6 -15.69 -9.01 36.47
N GLY A 7 -15.82 -10.15 37.12
CA GLY A 7 -15.28 -10.38 38.46
C GLY A 7 -15.85 -9.46 39.55
N VAL A 8 -17.09 -8.96 39.38
CA VAL A 8 -17.71 -8.04 40.32
C VAL A 8 -18.29 -8.83 41.53
N THR A 9 -17.98 -8.37 42.71
CA THR A 9 -18.53 -8.90 43.95
C THR A 9 -19.31 -7.81 44.70
N ALA A 10 -20.31 -8.18 45.48
CA ALA A 10 -21.04 -7.27 46.35
C ALA A 10 -20.83 -7.67 47.81
N GLU A 11 -20.89 -6.69 48.71
CA GLU A 11 -20.84 -6.93 50.15
C GLU A 11 -22.10 -7.70 50.57
N ASP A 12 -21.96 -8.49 51.63
CA ASP A 12 -23.03 -9.28 52.22
C ASP A 12 -23.75 -10.22 51.22
N ASN A 13 -23.00 -10.68 50.19
CA ASN A 13 -23.50 -11.53 49.11
C ASN A 13 -24.78 -11.00 48.42
N ALA A 14 -24.94 -9.65 48.34
CA ALA A 14 -26.07 -9.05 47.68
C ALA A 14 -26.17 -9.54 46.22
N LYS A 15 -27.39 -9.81 45.78
CA LYS A 15 -27.63 -10.22 44.40
C LYS A 15 -27.22 -9.12 43.40
N LEU A 16 -26.44 -9.50 42.41
CA LEU A 16 -26.02 -8.64 41.32
C LEU A 16 -26.88 -8.85 40.09
N THR A 17 -27.15 -7.75 39.37
CA THR A 17 -27.80 -7.74 38.06
C THR A 17 -26.94 -6.96 37.10
N TYR A 18 -26.88 -7.39 35.85
CA TYR A 18 -26.06 -6.83 34.82
C TYR A 18 -26.92 -6.42 33.61
N SER A 19 -26.60 -5.30 32.98
CA SER A 19 -27.23 -4.89 31.73
C SER A 19 -26.23 -4.13 30.85
N SER A 20 -26.32 -4.30 29.53
CA SER A 20 -25.57 -3.52 28.54
C SER A 20 -26.51 -2.50 27.91
N ASP A 21 -26.03 -1.29 27.65
CA ASP A 21 -26.75 -0.28 26.91
C ASP A 21 -26.67 -0.51 25.38
N ASN A 22 -25.73 -1.38 24.95
CA ASN A 22 -25.54 -1.70 23.54
C ASN A 22 -25.16 -3.18 23.33
N GLU A 23 -26.18 -4.04 23.25
CA GLU A 23 -25.99 -5.49 23.04
C GLU A 23 -25.47 -5.84 21.65
N GLY A 24 -25.47 -4.93 20.69
CA GLY A 24 -24.82 -5.08 19.38
C GLY A 24 -23.30 -4.97 19.45
N VAL A 25 -22.76 -4.41 20.53
CA VAL A 25 -21.33 -4.30 20.79
C VAL A 25 -20.90 -5.29 21.85
N VAL A 26 -21.60 -5.32 22.99
CA VAL A 26 -21.26 -6.17 24.14
C VAL A 26 -22.53 -6.72 24.78
N ARG A 27 -22.58 -8.03 25.02
CA ARG A 27 -23.61 -8.68 25.84
C ARG A 27 -23.02 -9.10 27.17
N VAL A 28 -23.84 -9.06 28.20
CA VAL A 28 -23.47 -9.56 29.54
C VAL A 28 -24.58 -10.49 30.05
N ASP A 29 -24.21 -11.62 30.64
CA ASP A 29 -25.16 -12.55 31.24
C ASP A 29 -25.37 -12.28 32.75
N GLU A 30 -26.28 -13.03 33.37
CA GLU A 30 -26.61 -12.93 34.77
C GLU A 30 -25.44 -13.23 35.72
N ASN A 31 -24.41 -13.91 35.25
CA ASN A 31 -23.18 -14.27 35.98
C ASN A 31 -22.06 -13.24 35.78
N GLY A 32 -22.31 -12.17 35.02
CA GLY A 32 -21.30 -11.16 34.69
C GLY A 32 -20.31 -11.60 33.60
N ASN A 33 -20.60 -12.64 32.80
CA ASN A 33 -19.80 -13.02 31.67
C ASN A 33 -20.11 -12.09 30.50
N VAL A 34 -19.10 -11.50 29.93
CA VAL A 34 -19.13 -10.55 28.82
C VAL A 34 -18.80 -11.27 27.53
N THR A 35 -19.65 -11.07 26.53
CA THR A 35 -19.40 -11.53 25.14
C THR A 35 -19.28 -10.33 24.22
N ILE A 36 -18.17 -10.27 23.46
CA ILE A 36 -17.96 -9.25 22.42
C ILE A 36 -18.76 -9.67 21.18
N VAL A 37 -19.60 -8.77 20.69
CA VAL A 37 -20.49 -8.99 19.52
C VAL A 37 -20.07 -8.17 18.32
N GLY A 38 -19.69 -6.90 18.53
CA GLY A 38 -19.36 -5.98 17.45
C GLY A 38 -18.40 -4.87 17.86
N VAL A 39 -17.99 -4.08 16.90
CA VAL A 39 -17.13 -2.91 17.08
C VAL A 39 -17.96 -1.74 17.60
N GLY A 40 -17.42 -0.97 18.55
CA GLY A 40 -18.09 0.19 19.12
C GLY A 40 -17.84 0.34 20.61
N THR A 41 -18.69 1.10 21.26
CA THR A 41 -18.63 1.31 22.72
C THR A 41 -19.96 0.88 23.34
N ALA A 42 -19.87 0.18 24.46
CA ALA A 42 -21.01 -0.20 25.29
C ALA A 42 -20.70 0.08 26.76
N THR A 43 -21.74 0.46 27.51
CA THR A 43 -21.67 0.64 28.97
C THR A 43 -22.43 -0.47 29.66
N ILE A 44 -21.73 -1.26 30.46
CA ILE A 44 -22.36 -2.25 31.33
C ILE A 44 -22.70 -1.58 32.65
N THR A 45 -23.95 -1.70 33.06
CA THR A 45 -24.42 -1.28 34.38
C THR A 45 -24.58 -2.51 35.27
N VAL A 46 -23.88 -2.50 36.40
CA VAL A 46 -24.01 -3.51 37.46
C VAL A 46 -24.78 -2.91 38.62
N LYS A 47 -25.82 -3.58 39.10
CA LYS A 47 -26.63 -3.13 40.23
C LYS A 47 -26.60 -4.22 41.31
N SER A 48 -26.46 -3.82 42.57
CA SER A 48 -26.66 -4.68 43.74
C SER A 48 -28.02 -4.40 44.38
N GLU A 49 -28.69 -5.45 44.80
CA GLU A 49 -29.89 -5.32 45.65
C GLU A 49 -29.53 -4.85 47.06
N ALA A 50 -30.46 -4.28 47.80
CA ALA A 50 -30.26 -3.95 49.19
C ALA A 50 -30.29 -5.21 50.04
N THR A 51 -29.46 -5.23 51.10
CA THR A 51 -29.44 -6.27 52.13
C THR A 51 -29.86 -5.68 53.50
N THR A 52 -29.88 -6.47 54.56
CA THR A 52 -30.16 -5.98 55.90
C THR A 52 -29.13 -4.97 56.40
N SER A 53 -27.86 -5.04 55.87
CA SER A 53 -26.77 -4.21 56.35
C SER A 53 -26.37 -3.13 55.34
N TYR A 54 -26.72 -3.25 54.05
CA TYR A 54 -26.30 -2.35 52.95
C TYR A 54 -27.47 -1.91 52.07
N LYS A 55 -27.39 -0.68 51.57
CA LYS A 55 -28.34 -0.16 50.58
C LYS A 55 -28.00 -0.67 49.19
N ALA A 56 -29.00 -0.72 48.29
CA ALA A 56 -28.79 -0.96 46.86
C ALA A 56 -27.79 0.02 46.27
N GLY A 57 -26.93 -0.48 45.39
CA GLY A 57 -25.90 0.30 44.69
C GLY A 57 -25.87 0.04 43.18
N SER A 58 -25.15 0.88 42.44
CA SER A 58 -24.88 0.65 41.03
C SER A 58 -23.51 1.16 40.64
N LYS A 59 -22.90 0.51 39.64
CA LYS A 59 -21.65 0.92 39.02
C LYS A 59 -21.70 0.65 37.53
N THR A 60 -21.05 1.51 36.75
CA THR A 60 -20.95 1.37 35.30
C THR A 60 -19.52 1.05 34.88
N ILE A 61 -19.38 0.27 33.80
CA ILE A 61 -18.12 -0.11 33.18
C ILE A 61 -18.26 0.14 31.69
N THR A 62 -17.42 1.01 31.13
CA THR A 62 -17.39 1.26 29.70
C THR A 62 -16.40 0.32 29.02
N ILE A 63 -16.87 -0.36 27.97
CA ILE A 63 -16.07 -1.27 27.16
C ILE A 63 -16.02 -0.70 25.73
N THR A 64 -14.80 -0.47 25.23
CA THR A 64 -14.58 -0.07 23.84
C THR A 64 -14.00 -1.24 23.06
N VAL A 65 -14.68 -1.66 22.01
CA VAL A 65 -14.27 -2.71 21.10
C VAL A 65 -13.76 -2.08 19.82
N ASN A 66 -12.47 -2.17 19.59
CA ASN A 66 -11.84 -1.67 18.37
C ASN A 66 -11.95 -2.70 17.24
N ALA A 67 -12.00 -2.23 16.00
CA ALA A 67 -11.91 -3.11 14.84
C ALA A 67 -10.57 -3.87 14.86
N LYS A 68 -10.62 -5.16 14.52
CA LYS A 68 -9.40 -5.94 14.31
C LYS A 68 -8.63 -5.34 13.14
N PRO A 69 -7.32 -5.07 13.26
CA PRO A 69 -6.50 -4.61 12.14
C PRO A 69 -6.65 -5.57 10.96
N GLN A 70 -7.11 -5.06 9.82
CA GLN A 70 -7.17 -5.82 8.58
C GLN A 70 -5.77 -5.83 7.95
N PRO A 71 -5.26 -6.97 7.47
CA PRO A 71 -3.98 -6.98 6.76
C PRO A 71 -4.05 -6.05 5.55
N ASN A 72 -3.03 -5.22 5.34
CA ASN A 72 -2.94 -4.39 4.16
C ASN A 72 -2.88 -5.28 2.91
N GLN A 73 -3.60 -4.89 1.86
CA GLN A 73 -3.51 -5.51 0.56
C GLN A 73 -2.27 -4.99 -0.17
N THR A 74 -1.71 -5.77 -1.10
CA THR A 74 -0.60 -5.32 -1.95
C THR A 74 -1.15 -5.08 -3.35
N PRO A 75 -1.03 -3.85 -3.90
CA PRO A 75 -1.51 -3.56 -5.25
C PRO A 75 -0.58 -4.19 -6.30
N SER A 76 -1.06 -4.41 -7.50
CA SER A 76 -0.21 -4.66 -8.65
C SER A 76 0.14 -3.34 -9.34
N VAL A 77 1.43 -3.16 -9.71
CA VAL A 77 1.90 -2.06 -10.55
C VAL A 77 2.21 -2.63 -11.94
N THR A 78 1.55 -2.09 -12.94
CA THR A 78 1.73 -2.51 -14.34
C THR A 78 2.41 -1.40 -15.13
N ILE A 79 3.38 -1.74 -15.98
CA ILE A 79 4.02 -0.84 -16.94
C ILE A 79 3.61 -1.30 -18.35
N GLY A 80 2.92 -0.44 -19.09
CA GLY A 80 2.29 -0.80 -20.36
C GLY A 80 3.25 -1.06 -21.52
N CYS A 81 4.46 -0.46 -21.51
CA CYS A 81 5.39 -0.58 -22.64
C CYS A 81 6.34 -1.80 -22.56
N GLY A 82 6.46 -2.50 -21.41
CA GLY A 82 7.40 -3.60 -21.23
C GLY A 82 8.88 -3.19 -21.40
N ASN A 83 9.79 -4.18 -21.52
CA ASN A 83 11.20 -3.91 -21.82
C ASN A 83 11.34 -3.28 -23.23
N LYS A 84 12.24 -2.33 -23.38
CA LYS A 84 12.36 -1.52 -24.60
C LYS A 84 13.82 -1.39 -25.06
N THR A 85 14.02 -1.50 -26.36
CA THR A 85 15.29 -1.17 -27.02
C THR A 85 15.10 0.07 -27.86
N VAL A 86 15.95 1.06 -27.68
CA VAL A 86 15.94 2.37 -28.35
C VAL A 86 17.36 2.73 -28.78
N THR A 87 17.50 3.83 -29.53
CA THR A 87 18.79 4.36 -29.99
C THR A 87 19.03 5.75 -29.38
N GLU A 88 20.28 6.13 -29.18
CA GLU A 88 20.65 7.49 -28.78
C GLU A 88 20.03 8.51 -29.71
N GLY A 89 19.28 9.50 -29.14
CA GLY A 89 18.57 10.53 -29.87
C GLY A 89 17.15 10.17 -30.27
N ASP A 90 16.66 8.98 -29.94
CA ASP A 90 15.24 8.65 -30.09
C ASP A 90 14.38 9.57 -29.22
N ALA A 91 13.14 9.81 -29.67
CA ALA A 91 12.18 10.63 -28.94
C ALA A 91 11.82 10.02 -27.58
N PRO A 92 11.51 10.83 -26.57
CA PRO A 92 10.97 10.38 -25.30
C PRO A 92 9.70 9.52 -25.47
N PHE A 93 9.48 8.59 -24.55
CA PHE A 93 8.29 7.73 -24.56
C PHE A 93 7.68 7.63 -23.17
N SER A 94 6.38 7.33 -23.11
CA SER A 94 5.69 7.11 -21.82
C SER A 94 5.73 5.64 -21.40
N LEU A 95 5.85 5.41 -20.10
CA LEU A 95 5.76 4.08 -19.49
C LEU A 95 4.33 3.52 -19.53
N GLY A 96 3.30 4.36 -19.53
CA GLY A 96 1.90 3.93 -19.42
C GLY A 96 1.64 3.12 -18.16
N ALA A 97 2.24 3.50 -17.03
CA ALA A 97 2.16 2.74 -15.79
C ALA A 97 0.87 3.05 -15.02
N SER A 98 0.36 2.03 -14.31
CA SER A 98 -0.81 2.14 -13.44
C SER A 98 -0.70 1.23 -12.22
N ALA A 99 -1.40 1.60 -11.14
CA ALA A 99 -1.56 0.77 -9.94
C ALA A 99 -3.01 0.32 -9.82
N SER A 100 -3.25 -0.95 -9.45
CA SER A 100 -4.59 -1.55 -9.35
C SER A 100 -5.50 -0.91 -8.30
N ASN A 101 -4.93 -0.21 -7.33
CA ASN A 101 -5.64 0.53 -6.27
C ASN A 101 -5.84 2.02 -6.59
N GLY A 102 -5.48 2.48 -7.80
CA GLY A 102 -5.57 3.88 -8.19
C GLY A 102 -4.55 4.82 -7.50
N ALA A 103 -3.55 4.27 -6.80
CA ALA A 103 -2.51 5.09 -6.18
C ALA A 103 -1.71 5.88 -7.22
N GLY A 104 -1.30 7.10 -6.87
CA GLY A 104 -0.33 7.85 -7.64
C GLY A 104 1.01 7.12 -7.68
N LEU A 105 1.68 7.17 -8.82
CA LEU A 105 2.97 6.52 -9.02
C LEU A 105 4.12 7.53 -8.92
N SER A 106 5.22 7.07 -8.35
CA SER A 106 6.53 7.71 -8.45
C SER A 106 7.46 6.85 -9.31
N TYR A 107 8.46 7.47 -9.91
CA TYR A 107 9.34 6.80 -10.86
C TYR A 107 10.80 6.99 -10.50
N LYS A 108 11.62 5.99 -10.81
CA LYS A 108 13.06 6.01 -10.55
C LYS A 108 13.82 5.37 -11.72
N SER A 109 14.89 6.01 -12.15
CA SER A 109 15.89 5.42 -13.04
C SER A 109 17.09 4.92 -12.23
N SER A 110 17.65 3.77 -12.58
CA SER A 110 18.86 3.25 -11.97
C SER A 110 20.11 4.00 -12.42
N ASP A 111 20.06 4.61 -13.62
CA ASP A 111 21.11 5.50 -14.13
C ASP A 111 20.49 6.63 -14.97
N PRO A 112 20.22 7.81 -14.36
CA PRO A 112 19.65 8.95 -15.08
C PRO A 112 20.54 9.52 -16.19
N LEU A 113 21.82 9.17 -16.23
CA LEU A 113 22.71 9.58 -17.32
C LEU A 113 22.51 8.77 -18.60
N ILE A 114 21.96 7.56 -18.49
CA ILE A 114 21.58 6.73 -19.65
C ILE A 114 20.17 7.09 -20.10
N ALA A 115 19.20 7.05 -19.18
CA ALA A 115 17.84 7.53 -19.40
C ALA A 115 17.23 8.05 -18.10
N SER A 116 16.60 9.19 -18.15
CA SER A 116 15.86 9.77 -17.02
C SER A 116 14.35 9.52 -17.17
N VAL A 117 13.62 9.60 -16.07
CA VAL A 117 12.15 9.50 -16.05
C VAL A 117 11.58 10.65 -15.25
N ASP A 118 10.53 11.27 -15.75
CA ASP A 118 9.84 12.37 -15.07
C ASP A 118 8.69 11.88 -14.15
N ALA A 119 8.07 12.82 -13.43
CA ALA A 119 6.95 12.51 -12.50
C ALA A 119 5.68 12.01 -13.23
N ALA A 120 5.57 12.21 -14.53
CA ALA A 120 4.47 11.71 -15.35
C ALA A 120 4.77 10.34 -15.98
N GLY A 121 5.98 9.79 -15.75
CA GLY A 121 6.42 8.51 -16.32
C GLY A 121 6.89 8.60 -17.74
N ASN A 122 7.31 9.78 -18.23
CA ASN A 122 7.95 9.93 -19.52
C ASN A 122 9.45 9.70 -19.39
N VAL A 123 9.99 8.83 -20.23
CA VAL A 123 11.42 8.46 -20.26
C VAL A 123 12.12 9.24 -21.35
N THR A 124 13.22 9.93 -20.99
CA THR A 124 14.09 10.67 -21.90
C THR A 124 15.42 9.93 -22.04
N ILE A 125 15.85 9.71 -23.28
CA ILE A 125 17.06 8.98 -23.65
C ILE A 125 18.25 9.95 -23.74
N HIS A 126 19.39 9.61 -23.12
CA HIS A 126 20.58 10.47 -23.08
C HIS A 126 21.80 9.84 -23.74
N ARG A 127 22.16 8.59 -23.42
CA ARG A 127 23.34 7.92 -23.97
C ARG A 127 23.16 6.41 -24.04
N ALA A 128 24.00 5.75 -24.81
CA ALA A 128 24.03 4.30 -24.92
C ALA A 128 24.32 3.61 -23.59
N GLY A 129 23.65 2.48 -23.34
CA GLY A 129 23.77 1.67 -22.14
C GLY A 129 22.48 0.92 -21.83
N SER A 130 22.45 0.26 -20.67
CA SER A 130 21.25 -0.42 -20.17
C SER A 130 20.87 0.13 -18.81
N VAL A 131 19.60 0.44 -18.62
CA VAL A 131 19.07 1.07 -17.42
C VAL A 131 17.75 0.44 -17.01
N GLN A 132 17.50 0.35 -15.71
CA GLN A 132 16.21 -0.10 -15.17
C GLN A 132 15.38 1.13 -14.78
N ILE A 133 14.13 1.18 -15.25
CA ILE A 133 13.15 2.18 -14.86
C ILE A 133 12.09 1.50 -13.99
N THR A 134 11.87 2.01 -12.79
CA THR A 134 10.94 1.47 -11.81
C THR A 134 9.79 2.44 -11.57
N ALA A 135 8.56 1.93 -11.63
CA ALA A 135 7.35 2.60 -11.18
C ALA A 135 6.97 2.08 -9.79
N ILE A 136 6.66 2.95 -8.86
CA ILE A 136 6.43 2.65 -7.45
C ILE A 136 5.09 3.25 -7.02
N ALA A 137 4.17 2.40 -6.54
CA ALA A 137 3.00 2.80 -5.79
C ALA A 137 3.38 2.87 -4.30
N GLY A 138 3.25 4.04 -3.68
CA GLY A 138 3.51 4.22 -2.26
C GLY A 138 2.46 3.56 -1.36
N GLU A 139 2.76 3.46 -0.09
CA GLU A 139 1.79 3.00 0.92
C GLU A 139 0.61 3.97 1.05
N MET A 140 -0.56 3.42 1.26
CA MET A 140 -1.78 4.18 1.61
C MET A 140 -2.67 3.34 2.52
N ALA A 141 -3.69 3.97 3.12
CA ALA A 141 -4.57 3.30 4.08
C ALA A 141 -5.15 1.99 3.52
N GLY A 142 -4.83 0.87 4.17
CA GLY A 142 -5.25 -0.48 3.77
C GLY A 142 -4.43 -1.12 2.64
N TRP A 143 -3.34 -0.48 2.18
CA TRP A 143 -2.51 -0.96 1.08
C TRP A 143 -1.02 -0.83 1.39
N ASN A 144 -0.26 -1.87 1.11
CA ASN A 144 1.20 -1.84 1.11
C ASN A 144 1.73 -1.12 -0.13
N SER A 145 3.01 -0.71 -0.09
CA SER A 145 3.71 -0.29 -1.30
C SER A 145 3.92 -1.46 -2.27
N ALA A 146 4.00 -1.14 -3.56
CA ALA A 146 4.35 -2.10 -4.61
C ALA A 146 5.15 -1.41 -5.72
N SER A 147 5.90 -2.18 -6.49
CA SER A 147 6.66 -1.64 -7.61
C SER A 147 6.75 -2.62 -8.76
N SER A 148 6.99 -2.07 -9.95
CA SER A 148 7.29 -2.83 -11.16
C SER A 148 8.41 -2.13 -11.92
N SER A 149 9.22 -2.88 -12.66
CA SER A 149 10.37 -2.34 -13.39
C SER A 149 10.44 -2.89 -14.80
N ILE A 150 11.00 -2.08 -15.70
CA ILE A 150 11.38 -2.49 -17.03
C ILE A 150 12.86 -2.20 -17.26
N THR A 151 13.47 -2.91 -18.21
CA THR A 151 14.79 -2.62 -18.72
C THR A 151 14.67 -1.83 -20.03
N VAL A 152 15.41 -0.72 -20.10
CA VAL A 152 15.59 0.08 -21.33
C VAL A 152 17.04 -0.10 -21.78
N THR A 153 17.21 -0.64 -22.98
CA THR A 153 18.50 -0.77 -23.63
C THR A 153 18.64 0.32 -24.67
N VAL A 154 19.64 1.18 -24.53
CA VAL A 154 19.93 2.27 -25.46
C VAL A 154 21.13 1.89 -26.30
N ASN A 155 20.93 1.71 -27.60
CA ASN A 155 21.99 1.46 -28.56
C ASN A 155 22.70 2.78 -28.90
N PRO A 156 24.01 2.74 -29.22
CA PRO A 156 24.71 3.91 -29.71
C PRO A 156 24.13 4.39 -31.04
N LYS A 157 24.16 5.69 -31.28
CA LYS A 157 23.78 6.27 -32.57
C LYS A 157 24.72 5.74 -33.67
N PRO A 158 24.19 5.26 -34.82
CA PRO A 158 25.01 4.85 -35.93
C PRO A 158 25.97 5.97 -36.36
N GLN A 159 27.26 5.69 -36.34
CA GLN A 159 28.26 6.63 -36.80
C GLN A 159 28.26 6.60 -38.36
N PRO A 160 28.28 7.76 -39.04
CA PRO A 160 28.44 7.78 -40.49
C PRO A 160 29.69 7.00 -40.88
N GLN A 161 29.54 6.03 -41.79
CA GLN A 161 30.67 5.26 -42.28
C GLN A 161 31.59 6.21 -43.05
N PRO A 162 32.93 6.20 -42.85
CA PRO A 162 33.82 7.00 -43.64
C PRO A 162 33.60 6.66 -45.11
N VAL A 163 33.34 7.67 -45.92
CA VAL A 163 33.29 7.50 -47.37
C VAL A 163 34.68 7.10 -47.80
N ALA A 164 34.84 5.90 -48.39
CA ALA A 164 36.09 5.48 -48.98
C ALA A 164 36.55 6.52 -49.97
N PRO A 165 37.86 6.90 -50.00
CA PRO A 165 38.37 7.80 -50.99
C PRO A 165 38.02 7.26 -52.37
N THR A 166 37.35 8.04 -53.20
CA THR A 166 37.17 7.76 -54.61
C THR A 166 38.57 7.73 -55.25
N GLU A 167 39.02 6.56 -55.69
CA GLU A 167 40.24 6.47 -56.52
C GLU A 167 40.10 7.44 -57.69
N PRO A 168 41.20 8.19 -58.02
CA PRO A 168 41.19 9.02 -59.20
C PRO A 168 41.07 8.09 -60.44
N SER A 169 40.03 8.32 -61.25
CA SER A 169 39.91 7.61 -62.54
C SER A 169 41.19 7.84 -63.34
N GLU A 170 41.98 6.79 -63.60
CA GLU A 170 43.06 6.84 -64.56
C GLU A 170 42.49 7.31 -65.91
N GLN A 171 42.98 8.45 -66.37
CA GLN A 171 42.76 8.90 -67.77
C GLN A 171 43.50 7.92 -68.68
N PRO A 172 42.88 7.44 -69.80
CA PRO A 172 43.57 6.67 -70.80
C PRO A 172 44.65 7.54 -71.44
N GLN A 173 45.91 7.15 -71.38
CA GLN A 173 46.97 7.78 -72.16
C GLN A 173 46.69 7.47 -73.62
N GLN A 174 46.42 8.52 -74.40
CA GLN A 174 46.43 8.45 -75.87
C GLN A 174 47.89 8.40 -76.39
N ASN A 175 48.17 7.38 -77.17
CA ASN A 175 49.38 7.24 -77.95
C ASN A 175 49.23 7.87 -79.32
#